data_770b2ba16a0e07c4869700ebe72dc552
#
_entry.id   770b2ba16a0e07c4869700ebe72dc552
#
_cell.length_a   1.000
_cell.length_b   1.000
_cell.length_c   1.000
_cell.angle_alpha   90.00
_cell.angle_beta   90.00
_cell.angle_gamma   90.00
#
_symmetry.space_group_name_H-M   'P 1'
#
loop_
_entity.id
_entity.type
_entity.pdbx_description
1 polymer ?
#
loop_
_entity_poly.entity_id
_entity_poly.type
_entity_poly.pdbx_seq_one_letter_code
_entity_poly.pdbx_strand_id
1 'polypeptide(L)'
;MPTNRTGTALASGARTATATSEVFVNNEHKGIVVYLNVTAAGAGGGLSVRVRGIDPVSRTALEINADPTDVTATGLTTYAIYPGHSAGATQSTSAVLPRLWDVVVNAANSDSYTYSVGYSLIS
;
A
#
# COMPACT_ATOMS: atom_id res chain seq x y z
N MET A 1 12.61 5.39 -22.25
CA MET A 1 12.63 4.31 -21.27
C MET A 1 12.04 4.82 -19.95
N PRO A 2 11.08 4.11 -19.36
CA PRO A 2 10.52 4.56 -18.09
C PRO A 2 11.55 4.48 -16.96
N THR A 3 11.49 5.44 -16.07
CA THR A 3 12.31 5.46 -14.86
C THR A 3 11.42 5.20 -13.66
N ASN A 4 12.00 4.64 -12.59
CA ASN A 4 11.27 4.46 -11.36
C ASN A 4 10.85 5.81 -10.80
N ARG A 5 9.66 5.86 -10.22
CA ARG A 5 9.10 7.06 -9.61
C ARG A 5 8.74 6.81 -8.16
N THR A 6 8.87 7.84 -7.36
CA THR A 6 8.48 7.80 -5.95
C THR A 6 7.38 8.83 -5.69
N GLY A 7 6.60 8.58 -4.67
CA GLY A 7 5.54 9.49 -4.27
C GLY A 7 4.99 9.18 -2.89
N THR A 8 4.01 9.96 -2.49
CA THR A 8 3.32 9.80 -1.20
C THR A 8 1.86 9.45 -1.46
N ALA A 9 1.43 8.30 -0.92
CA ALA A 9 0.02 7.89 -0.99
C ALA A 9 -0.78 8.52 0.15
N LEU A 10 -0.26 8.47 1.37
CA LEU A 10 -0.86 9.09 2.56
C LEU A 10 0.23 9.84 3.33
N ALA A 11 0.00 11.12 3.55
CA ALA A 11 0.92 11.95 4.32
C ALA A 11 0.95 11.50 5.80
N SER A 12 2.06 11.77 6.49
CA SER A 12 2.20 11.44 7.91
C SER A 12 1.10 12.12 8.73
N GLY A 13 0.45 11.35 9.57
CA GLY A 13 -0.60 11.86 10.45
C GLY A 13 -1.16 10.77 11.34
N ALA A 14 -1.79 11.19 12.43
CA ALA A 14 -2.48 10.28 13.34
C ALA A 14 -3.88 9.95 12.78
N ARG A 15 -4.22 8.67 12.78
CA ARG A 15 -5.51 8.19 12.26
C ARG A 15 -6.10 7.13 13.18
N THR A 16 -7.42 7.15 13.31
CA THR A 16 -8.17 6.20 14.13
C THR A 16 -9.13 5.36 13.31
N ALA A 17 -9.07 5.46 11.99
CA ALA A 17 -9.96 4.74 11.07
C ALA A 17 -9.21 4.33 9.82
N THR A 18 -9.82 3.44 9.04
CA THR A 18 -9.31 3.05 7.72
C THR A 18 -9.15 4.28 6.83
N ALA A 19 -8.00 4.38 6.19
CA ALA A 19 -7.67 5.49 5.30
C ALA A 19 -7.44 4.98 3.88
N THR A 20 -7.95 5.73 2.91
CA THR A 20 -7.81 5.40 1.49
C THR A 20 -7.13 6.57 0.78
N SER A 21 -6.14 6.27 -0.04
CA SER A 21 -5.48 7.28 -0.88
C SER A 21 -6.39 7.74 -2.02
N GLU A 22 -5.98 8.77 -2.72
CA GLU A 22 -6.58 9.10 -4.02
C GLU A 22 -6.27 7.98 -5.02
N VAL A 23 -6.98 7.97 -6.14
CA VAL A 23 -6.71 7.06 -7.25
C VAL A 23 -5.56 7.63 -8.07
N PHE A 24 -4.53 6.80 -8.28
CA PHE A 24 -3.36 7.16 -9.07
C PHE A 24 -3.43 6.53 -10.45
N VAL A 25 -2.72 7.12 -11.39
CA VAL A 25 -2.60 6.63 -12.76
C VAL A 25 -1.20 6.09 -13.00
N ASN A 26 -1.13 4.83 -13.42
CA ASN A 26 0.11 4.18 -13.82
C ASN A 26 0.10 3.98 -15.33
N ASN A 27 0.98 4.66 -16.06
CA ASN A 27 1.03 4.58 -17.52
C ASN A 27 2.14 3.65 -18.04
N GLU A 28 3.20 3.43 -17.28
CA GLU A 28 4.40 2.80 -17.85
C GLU A 28 5.17 1.91 -16.87
N HIS A 29 4.64 1.64 -15.69
CA HIS A 29 5.33 0.83 -14.68
C HIS A 29 4.65 -0.52 -14.50
N LYS A 30 5.45 -1.56 -14.25
CA LYS A 30 4.95 -2.92 -14.09
C LYS A 30 4.56 -3.24 -12.65
N GLY A 31 5.20 -2.59 -11.69
CA GLY A 31 5.00 -2.91 -10.30
C GLY A 31 5.17 -1.72 -9.39
N ILE A 32 5.05 -2.00 -8.10
CA ILE A 32 5.12 -0.99 -7.06
C ILE A 32 5.73 -1.58 -5.78
N VAL A 33 6.46 -0.76 -5.05
CA VAL A 33 6.81 -1.04 -3.66
C VAL A 33 6.13 0.03 -2.81
N VAL A 34 5.36 -0.41 -1.83
CA VAL A 34 4.65 0.48 -0.90
C VAL A 34 5.34 0.41 0.45
N TYR A 35 5.58 1.58 1.05
CA TYR A 35 6.26 1.72 2.32
C TYR A 35 5.29 2.25 3.36
N LEU A 36 5.00 1.44 4.39
CA LEU A 36 4.24 1.88 5.56
C LEU A 36 5.23 2.19 6.68
N ASN A 37 5.33 3.45 7.07
CA ASN A 37 6.19 3.89 8.15
C ASN A 37 5.34 4.31 9.35
N VAL A 38 5.32 3.50 10.38
CA VAL A 38 4.57 3.77 11.62
C VAL A 38 5.51 4.42 12.62
N THR A 39 5.19 5.64 13.01
CA THR A 39 6.00 6.41 13.99
C THR A 39 5.41 6.38 15.39
N ALA A 40 4.12 6.10 15.53
CA ALA A 40 3.48 5.88 16.83
C ALA A 40 2.40 4.81 16.66
N ALA A 41 2.50 3.75 17.45
CA ALA A 41 1.56 2.62 17.38
C ALA A 41 0.50 2.73 18.48
N GLY A 42 -0.70 2.24 18.17
CA GLY A 42 -1.80 2.15 19.12
C GLY A 42 -1.64 0.97 20.08
N ALA A 43 -2.58 0.85 21.01
CA ALA A 43 -2.55 -0.17 22.06
C ALA A 43 -2.92 -1.57 21.58
N GLY A 44 -3.61 -1.68 20.47
CA GLY A 44 -4.04 -2.97 19.92
C GLY A 44 -4.47 -2.84 18.47
N GLY A 45 -5.16 -3.84 17.96
CA GLY A 45 -5.60 -3.87 16.57
C GLY A 45 -4.44 -4.07 15.62
N GLY A 46 -4.16 -3.08 14.81
CA GLY A 46 -3.09 -3.14 13.81
C GLY A 46 -3.53 -2.53 12.50
N LEU A 47 -2.57 -2.39 11.59
CA LEU A 47 -2.78 -1.84 10.26
C LEU A 47 -2.43 -2.90 9.23
N SER A 48 -3.23 -2.98 8.18
CA SER A 48 -2.87 -3.78 7.01
C SER A 48 -2.98 -2.92 5.76
N VAL A 49 -1.98 -2.99 4.90
CA VAL A 49 -1.91 -2.19 3.68
C VAL A 49 -2.34 -3.04 2.50
N ARG A 50 -3.27 -2.51 1.72
CA ARG A 50 -3.74 -3.15 0.50
C ARG A 50 -3.59 -2.21 -0.68
N VAL A 51 -3.02 -2.72 -1.76
CA VAL A 51 -2.98 -2.02 -3.05
C VAL A 51 -4.13 -2.58 -3.88
N ARG A 52 -4.94 -1.68 -4.43
CA ARG A 52 -6.12 -2.08 -5.20
C ARG A 52 -6.00 -1.60 -6.63
N GLY A 53 -6.43 -2.46 -7.56
CA GLY A 53 -6.68 -2.06 -8.94
C GLY A 53 -8.10 -1.54 -9.07
N ILE A 54 -8.30 -0.51 -9.88
CA ILE A 54 -9.60 0.12 -10.09
C ILE A 54 -10.07 -0.16 -11.50
N ASP A 55 -11.25 -0.75 -11.64
CA ASP A 55 -11.87 -0.94 -12.94
C ASP A 55 -12.21 0.42 -13.56
N PRO A 56 -11.68 0.73 -14.75
CA PRO A 56 -11.88 2.07 -15.33
C PRO A 56 -13.34 2.34 -15.73
N VAL A 57 -14.15 1.33 -15.88
CA VAL A 57 -15.56 1.47 -16.27
C VAL A 57 -16.47 1.55 -15.05
N SER A 58 -16.46 0.51 -14.22
CA SER A 58 -17.33 0.43 -13.05
C SER A 58 -16.82 1.20 -11.83
N ARG A 59 -15.53 1.51 -11.81
CA ARG A 59 -14.83 2.12 -10.67
C ARG A 59 -14.79 1.21 -9.44
N THR A 60 -15.08 -0.07 -9.62
CA THR A 60 -14.97 -1.05 -8.55
C THR A 60 -13.50 -1.36 -8.28
N ALA A 61 -13.13 -1.44 -7.02
CA ALA A 61 -11.77 -1.74 -6.61
C ALA A 61 -11.61 -3.22 -6.27
N LEU A 62 -10.45 -3.78 -6.61
CA LEU A 62 -10.08 -5.15 -6.26
C LEU A 62 -8.68 -5.16 -5.66
N GLU A 63 -8.54 -5.80 -4.52
CA GLU A 63 -7.24 -5.92 -3.84
C GLU A 63 -6.30 -6.79 -4.67
N ILE A 64 -5.07 -6.28 -4.87
CA ILE A 64 -4.04 -6.97 -5.66
C ILE A 64 -3.17 -7.84 -4.76
N ASN A 65 -2.69 -7.28 -3.64
CA ASN A 65 -1.85 -8.03 -2.71
C ASN A 65 -2.69 -8.89 -1.77
N ALA A 66 -2.26 -10.13 -1.61
CA ALA A 66 -2.97 -11.09 -0.76
C ALA A 66 -2.67 -10.80 0.71
N ASP A 67 -3.64 -11.01 1.56
CA ASP A 67 -3.65 -11.04 3.03
C ASP A 67 -2.37 -10.54 3.73
N PRO A 68 -2.10 -9.23 3.76
CA PRO A 68 -0.93 -8.71 4.44
C PRO A 68 -1.01 -8.94 5.95
N THR A 69 0.13 -9.17 6.56
CA THR A 69 0.23 -9.30 8.02
C THR A 69 -0.04 -7.95 8.68
N ASP A 70 -0.79 -7.97 9.79
CA ASP A 70 -1.08 -6.75 10.53
C ASP A 70 0.19 -6.15 11.15
N VAL A 71 0.32 -4.84 11.04
CA VAL A 71 1.41 -4.09 11.62
C VAL A 71 0.94 -3.48 12.94
N THR A 72 1.58 -3.88 14.03
CA THR A 72 1.17 -3.49 15.40
C THR A 72 2.24 -2.69 16.14
N ALA A 73 3.38 -2.44 15.52
CA ALA A 73 4.51 -1.76 16.14
C ALA A 73 5.06 -0.66 15.23
N THR A 74 5.87 0.23 15.81
CA THR A 74 6.59 1.25 15.05
C THR A 74 7.63 0.60 14.14
N GLY A 75 7.94 1.26 13.04
CA GLY A 75 8.92 0.82 12.07
C GLY A 75 8.42 0.90 10.66
N LEU A 76 9.28 0.48 9.74
CA LEU A 76 8.99 0.48 8.31
C LEU A 76 8.63 -0.93 7.85
N THR A 77 7.49 -1.05 7.18
CA THR A 77 7.06 -2.29 6.52
C THR A 77 6.91 -2.03 5.04
N THR A 78 7.37 -2.94 4.20
CA THR A 78 7.31 -2.80 2.75
C THR A 78 6.45 -3.90 2.14
N TYR A 79 5.75 -3.54 1.06
CA TYR A 79 4.90 -4.44 0.29
C TYR A 79 5.30 -4.31 -1.16
N ALA A 80 5.69 -5.40 -1.81
CA ALA A 80 6.13 -5.37 -3.20
C ALA A 80 5.15 -6.12 -4.09
N ILE A 81 4.79 -5.49 -5.19
CA ILE A 81 3.95 -6.08 -6.23
C ILE A 81 4.70 -5.94 -7.54
N TYR A 82 5.11 -7.07 -8.13
CA TYR A 82 5.84 -7.09 -9.38
C TYR A 82 5.66 -8.45 -10.07
N PRO A 83 5.55 -8.49 -11.39
CA PRO A 83 5.38 -9.76 -12.09
C PRO A 83 6.57 -10.69 -11.86
N GLY A 84 6.28 -11.93 -11.44
CA GLY A 84 7.31 -12.94 -11.19
C GLY A 84 8.08 -12.79 -9.89
N HIS A 85 7.70 -11.85 -9.04
CA HIS A 85 8.38 -11.64 -7.77
C HIS A 85 8.07 -12.76 -6.78
N SER A 86 9.10 -13.35 -6.19
CA SER A 86 8.91 -14.40 -5.20
C SER A 86 8.76 -13.83 -3.80
N ALA A 87 8.06 -14.55 -2.93
CA ALA A 87 7.97 -14.19 -1.53
C ALA A 87 9.37 -14.17 -0.88
N GLY A 88 9.61 -13.17 -0.04
CA GLY A 88 10.87 -13.00 0.68
C GLY A 88 10.62 -12.34 2.03
N ALA A 89 11.61 -11.62 2.55
CA ALA A 89 11.48 -10.89 3.81
C ALA A 89 10.43 -9.77 3.73
N THR A 90 10.25 -9.20 2.54
CA THR A 90 9.20 -8.22 2.24
C THR A 90 7.93 -8.96 1.83
N GLN A 91 6.78 -8.46 2.20
CA GLN A 91 5.51 -9.01 1.75
C GLN A 91 5.38 -8.76 0.24
N SER A 92 5.34 -9.83 -0.52
CA SER A 92 5.45 -9.78 -1.98
C SER A 92 4.27 -10.45 -2.65
N THR A 93 3.86 -9.90 -3.79
CA THR A 93 2.81 -10.45 -4.63
C THR A 93 3.27 -10.44 -6.08
N SER A 94 3.11 -11.57 -6.78
CA SER A 94 3.39 -11.65 -8.21
C SER A 94 2.16 -11.19 -8.98
N ALA A 95 2.17 -9.94 -9.41
CA ALA A 95 1.08 -9.34 -10.17
C ALA A 95 1.57 -8.10 -10.91
N VAL A 96 0.79 -7.66 -11.89
CA VAL A 96 1.06 -6.43 -12.62
C VAL A 96 0.25 -5.30 -11.98
N LEU A 97 0.87 -4.15 -11.77
CA LEU A 97 0.17 -2.96 -11.31
C LEU A 97 -0.71 -2.41 -12.43
N PRO A 98 -2.04 -2.34 -12.25
CA PRO A 98 -2.93 -1.83 -13.29
C PRO A 98 -2.80 -0.32 -13.47
N ARG A 99 -3.46 0.20 -14.50
CA ARG A 99 -3.38 1.62 -14.81
C ARG A 99 -3.96 2.51 -13.73
N LEU A 100 -5.12 2.13 -13.18
CA LEU A 100 -5.73 2.85 -12.07
C LEU A 100 -5.54 2.03 -10.79
N TRP A 101 -5.02 2.66 -9.78
CA TRP A 101 -4.74 1.99 -8.52
C TRP A 101 -4.85 2.97 -7.34
N ASP A 102 -5.07 2.42 -6.17
CA ASP A 102 -5.02 3.18 -4.92
C ASP A 102 -4.44 2.32 -3.79
N VAL A 103 -4.28 2.92 -2.63
CA VAL A 103 -3.79 2.25 -1.43
C VAL A 103 -4.80 2.44 -0.32
N VAL A 104 -5.13 1.35 0.38
CA VAL A 104 -5.99 1.38 1.57
C VAL A 104 -5.18 0.86 2.75
N VAL A 105 -5.20 1.61 3.85
CA VAL A 105 -4.67 1.15 5.13
C VAL A 105 -5.87 0.82 6.01
N ASN A 106 -6.11 -0.47 6.19
CA ASN A 106 -7.21 -0.95 7.03
C ASN A 106 -6.81 -0.86 8.51
N ALA A 107 -7.66 -0.24 9.30
CA ALA A 107 -7.52 -0.18 10.75
C ALA A 107 -8.40 -1.26 11.37
N ALA A 108 -7.81 -2.12 12.20
CA ALA A 108 -8.55 -3.22 12.83
C ALA A 108 -9.51 -2.71 13.91
N ASN A 109 -9.20 -1.56 14.51
CA ASN A 109 -10.06 -0.93 15.52
C ASN A 109 -9.86 0.59 15.47
N SER A 110 -10.33 1.31 16.50
CA SER A 110 -10.25 2.77 16.58
C SER A 110 -9.01 3.29 17.32
N ASP A 111 -8.03 2.45 17.59
CA ASP A 111 -6.76 2.90 18.19
C ASP A 111 -6.01 3.82 17.24
N SER A 112 -5.39 4.85 17.81
CA SER A 112 -4.67 5.84 17.01
C SER A 112 -3.29 5.31 16.61
N TYR A 113 -3.03 5.34 15.30
CA TYR A 113 -1.72 5.08 14.74
C TYR A 113 -1.26 6.30 13.96
N THR A 114 0.00 6.68 14.14
CA THR A 114 0.62 7.74 13.34
C THR A 114 1.52 7.09 12.32
N TYR A 115 1.23 7.34 11.04
CA TYR A 115 1.97 6.70 9.95
C TYR A 115 1.93 7.52 8.68
N SER A 116 2.83 7.20 7.78
CA SER A 116 2.82 7.67 6.40
C SER A 116 2.88 6.48 5.45
N VAL A 117 2.41 6.66 4.24
CA VAL A 117 2.52 5.65 3.18
C VAL A 117 3.16 6.29 1.96
N GLY A 118 4.34 5.81 1.62
CA GLY A 118 5.05 6.18 0.40
C GLY A 118 5.03 5.05 -0.60
N TYR A 119 5.43 5.33 -1.83
CA TYR A 119 5.54 4.30 -2.86
C TYR A 119 6.66 4.59 -3.85
N SER A 120 7.14 3.51 -4.46
CA SER A 120 8.03 3.56 -5.61
C SER A 120 7.41 2.74 -6.73
N LEU A 121 7.21 3.37 -7.88
CA LEU A 121 6.76 2.67 -9.08
C LEU A 121 7.98 2.08 -9.79
N ILE A 122 7.89 0.80 -10.15
CA ILE A 122 9.01 0.04 -10.69
C ILE A 122 8.73 -0.29 -12.16
N SER A 123 9.65 0.08 -13.01
CA SER A 123 9.55 -0.17 -14.46
C SER A 123 9.88 -1.61 -14.85
#